data_71c05797ad6a6bf1cb330505a938e6cf
#
_entry.id   71c05797ad6a6bf1cb330505a938e6cf
#
_cell.length_a   1.000
_cell.length_b   1.000
_cell.length_c   1.000
_cell.angle_alpha   90.00
_cell.angle_beta   90.00
_cell.angle_gamma   90.00
#
_symmetry.space_group_name_H-M   'P 1'
#
loop_
_entity.id
_entity.type
_entity.pdbx_description
1 polymer ?
#
loop_
_entity_poly.entity_id
_entity_poly.type
_entity_poly.pdbx_seq_one_letter_code
_entity_poly.pdbx_strand_id
1 'polypeptide(L)'
;MSTQTLYEAPRPKGRPGETVITSTCGHNCGGRCVVNAHVVDDKIVKISTDPRRWSPEVAPLLACARGIGQIERVYHPDRLQYPMRRTGPRGSGQYERVAWDEALDEVASQLLRVREKYGNAAILDGSRSGNTAMLHSRSALKRFLHMFGGCSDLWSSMSNEAEIFSVKTVFGKDAVYKAAGREPTDYVNSKLILMWGWSPMD
;
A
#
# COMPACT_ATOMS: atom_id res chain seq x y z
N MET A 1 33.70 6.05 -12.97
CA MET A 1 32.70 5.10 -12.50
C MET A 1 31.75 4.86 -13.64
N SER A 2 31.80 3.67 -14.28
CA SER A 2 30.87 3.36 -15.38
C SER A 2 29.47 3.29 -14.82
N THR A 3 28.55 4.02 -15.41
CA THR A 3 27.11 3.78 -15.23
C THR A 3 26.82 2.39 -15.77
N GLN A 4 26.97 1.37 -14.91
CA GLN A 4 26.44 0.05 -15.19
C GLN A 4 24.96 0.23 -15.50
N THR A 5 24.57 -0.09 -16.71
CA THR A 5 23.16 -0.20 -17.10
C THR A 5 22.55 -1.26 -16.17
N LEU A 6 21.83 -0.82 -15.19
CA LEU A 6 21.26 -1.63 -14.09
C LEU A 6 20.29 -2.72 -14.60
N TYR A 7 20.19 -2.93 -15.93
CA TYR A 7 19.12 -3.73 -16.43
C TYR A 7 19.28 -4.19 -17.89
N GLU A 8 19.88 -5.38 -18.06
CA GLU A 8 20.15 -5.93 -19.39
C GLU A 8 19.10 -6.92 -19.92
N ALA A 9 18.20 -7.41 -19.07
CA ALA A 9 17.19 -8.36 -19.53
C ALA A 9 16.06 -7.65 -20.30
N PRO A 10 15.67 -8.15 -21.48
CA PRO A 10 14.59 -7.57 -22.24
C PRO A 10 13.27 -7.65 -21.45
N ARG A 11 12.42 -6.63 -21.62
CA ARG A 11 11.07 -6.67 -21.03
C ARG A 11 10.31 -7.89 -21.57
N PRO A 12 9.46 -8.53 -20.73
CA PRO A 12 8.62 -9.60 -21.23
C PRO A 12 7.80 -9.14 -22.43
N LYS A 13 7.83 -9.91 -23.50
CA LYS A 13 6.98 -9.66 -24.65
C LYS A 13 5.63 -10.32 -24.45
N GLY A 14 4.55 -9.62 -24.74
CA GLY A 14 3.21 -10.17 -24.80
C GLY A 14 3.03 -11.09 -26.01
N ARG A 15 1.94 -11.83 -26.00
CA ARG A 15 1.45 -12.55 -27.20
C ARG A 15 0.92 -11.53 -28.24
N PRO A 16 0.69 -11.93 -29.49
CA PRO A 16 0.02 -11.06 -30.45
C PRO A 16 -1.31 -10.54 -29.87
N GLY A 17 -1.53 -9.22 -29.93
CA GLY A 17 -2.70 -8.55 -29.35
C GLY A 17 -2.63 -8.29 -27.85
N GLU A 18 -1.55 -8.67 -27.17
CA GLU A 18 -1.34 -8.46 -25.73
C GLU A 18 -0.34 -7.33 -25.49
N THR A 19 -0.71 -6.40 -24.61
CA THR A 19 0.21 -5.37 -24.10
C THR A 19 0.68 -5.74 -22.71
N VAL A 20 1.99 -5.73 -22.46
CA VAL A 20 2.56 -6.00 -21.14
C VAL A 20 2.99 -4.70 -20.47
N ILE A 21 2.37 -4.38 -19.35
CA ILE A 21 2.63 -3.18 -18.56
C ILE A 21 3.33 -3.57 -17.26
N THR A 22 4.55 -3.11 -17.08
CA THR A 22 5.29 -3.32 -15.83
C THR A 22 4.81 -2.32 -14.77
N SER A 23 4.49 -2.83 -13.58
CA SER A 23 4.03 -2.05 -12.45
C SER A 23 4.52 -2.68 -11.14
N THR A 24 4.06 -2.17 -10.02
CA THR A 24 4.34 -2.74 -8.69
C THR A 24 3.09 -3.38 -8.10
N CYS A 25 3.30 -4.41 -7.30
CA CYS A 25 2.23 -5.03 -6.54
C CYS A 25 1.55 -4.01 -5.63
N GLY A 26 0.22 -3.93 -5.67
CA GLY A 26 -0.59 -3.01 -4.87
C GLY A 26 -0.91 -3.51 -3.46
N HIS A 27 -0.26 -4.57 -2.98
CA HIS A 27 -0.51 -5.12 -1.65
C HIS A 27 0.21 -4.34 -0.54
N ASN A 28 -0.37 -4.34 0.64
CA ASN A 28 0.12 -3.64 1.83
C ASN A 28 1.14 -4.47 2.64
N CYS A 29 2.04 -5.16 2.00
CA CYS A 29 3.07 -5.94 2.72
C CYS A 29 4.46 -5.29 2.71
N GLY A 30 4.62 -4.16 2.01
CA GLY A 30 5.92 -3.49 1.89
C GLY A 30 6.89 -4.15 0.90
N GLY A 31 6.59 -5.32 0.35
CA GLY A 31 7.47 -6.06 -0.56
C GLY A 31 7.73 -5.34 -1.89
N ARG A 32 6.79 -4.52 -2.34
CA ARG A 32 6.90 -3.72 -3.58
C ARG A 32 7.35 -4.53 -4.78
N CYS A 33 6.90 -5.79 -4.84
CA CYS A 33 7.27 -6.70 -5.91
C CYS A 33 6.92 -6.14 -7.28
N VAL A 34 7.81 -6.31 -8.24
CA VAL A 34 7.57 -5.90 -9.62
C VAL A 34 6.70 -6.95 -10.30
N VAL A 35 5.63 -6.49 -10.92
CA VAL A 35 4.66 -7.34 -11.63
C VAL A 35 4.48 -6.85 -13.06
N ASN A 36 4.14 -7.77 -13.94
CA ASN A 36 3.74 -7.48 -15.30
C ASN A 36 2.26 -7.76 -15.46
N ALA A 37 1.48 -6.72 -15.76
CA ALA A 37 0.09 -6.83 -16.13
C ALA A 37 -0.02 -7.08 -17.63
N HIS A 38 -0.63 -8.18 -18.01
CA HIS A 38 -0.91 -8.58 -19.38
C HIS A 38 -2.31 -8.09 -19.74
N VAL A 39 -2.41 -7.20 -20.68
CA VAL A 39 -3.63 -6.49 -21.05
C VAL A 39 -4.07 -6.87 -22.47
N VAL A 40 -5.32 -7.26 -22.60
CA VAL A 40 -5.99 -7.51 -23.88
C VAL A 40 -7.35 -6.77 -23.83
N ASP A 41 -7.68 -6.01 -24.85
CA ASP A 41 -8.91 -5.23 -24.94
C ASP A 41 -9.21 -4.43 -23.66
N ASP A 42 -8.21 -3.66 -23.20
CA ASP A 42 -8.23 -2.85 -21.98
C ASP A 42 -8.51 -3.61 -20.66
N LYS A 43 -8.42 -4.94 -20.68
CA LYS A 43 -8.59 -5.78 -19.49
C LYS A 43 -7.30 -6.50 -19.13
N ILE A 44 -6.98 -6.53 -17.86
CA ILE A 44 -5.90 -7.37 -17.34
C ILE A 44 -6.37 -8.81 -17.40
N VAL A 45 -5.71 -9.62 -18.23
CA VAL A 45 -6.03 -11.05 -18.38
C VAL A 45 -5.10 -11.96 -17.60
N LYS A 46 -3.94 -11.42 -17.18
CA LYS A 46 -2.95 -12.15 -16.40
C LYS A 46 -2.04 -11.17 -15.65
N ILE A 47 -1.60 -11.58 -14.48
CA ILE A 47 -0.49 -10.94 -13.78
C ILE A 47 0.65 -11.97 -13.68
N SER A 48 1.86 -11.56 -14.01
CA SER A 48 3.06 -12.36 -13.84
C SER A 48 4.12 -11.60 -13.05
N THR A 49 5.07 -12.30 -12.49
CA THR A 49 6.20 -11.65 -11.82
C THR A 49 7.23 -11.19 -12.86
N ASP A 50 8.00 -10.19 -12.52
CA ASP A 50 9.13 -9.77 -13.34
C ASP A 50 10.41 -10.43 -12.78
N PRO A 51 11.01 -11.38 -13.49
CA PRO A 51 12.18 -12.12 -13.01
C PRO A 51 13.48 -11.32 -13.16
N ARG A 52 13.42 -10.11 -13.65
CA ARG A 52 14.62 -9.28 -13.90
C ARG A 52 15.27 -8.89 -12.57
N ARG A 53 16.57 -8.75 -12.60
CA ARG A 53 17.40 -8.42 -11.42
C ARG A 53 17.99 -7.04 -11.54
N TRP A 54 18.22 -6.39 -10.41
CA TRP A 54 18.96 -5.12 -10.34
C TRP A 54 20.44 -5.31 -10.61
N SER A 55 20.97 -6.43 -10.14
CA SER A 55 22.33 -6.87 -10.38
C SER A 55 22.36 -8.40 -10.32
N PRO A 56 23.45 -9.06 -10.75
CA PRO A 56 23.62 -10.49 -10.62
C PRO A 56 23.51 -11.02 -9.17
N GLU A 57 23.90 -10.19 -8.21
CA GLU A 57 23.96 -10.54 -6.79
C GLU A 57 22.61 -10.38 -6.09
N VAL A 58 21.70 -9.56 -6.63
CA VAL A 58 20.40 -9.27 -6.02
C VAL A 58 19.32 -10.15 -6.62
N ALA A 59 18.65 -10.94 -5.78
CA ALA A 59 17.50 -11.73 -6.21
C ALA A 59 16.36 -10.85 -6.72
N PRO A 60 15.60 -11.30 -7.74
CA PRO A 60 14.43 -10.57 -8.20
C PRO A 60 13.34 -10.52 -7.13
N LEU A 61 12.64 -9.41 -7.03
CA LEU A 61 11.48 -9.24 -6.15
C LEU A 61 10.25 -9.89 -6.80
N LEU A 62 10.13 -11.20 -6.62
CA LEU A 62 9.02 -11.97 -7.19
C LEU A 62 7.74 -11.76 -6.39
N ALA A 63 6.63 -11.64 -7.09
CA ALA A 63 5.32 -11.53 -6.45
C ALA A 63 4.87 -12.89 -5.90
N CYS A 64 4.35 -12.89 -4.68
CA CYS A 64 3.71 -14.04 -4.07
C CYS A 64 2.29 -14.27 -4.64
N ALA A 65 1.60 -15.30 -4.17
CA ALA A 65 0.23 -15.62 -4.59
C ALA A 65 -0.74 -14.43 -4.46
N ARG A 66 -0.61 -13.62 -3.40
CA ARG A 66 -1.43 -12.41 -3.22
C ARG A 66 -1.18 -11.36 -4.31
N GLY A 67 0.07 -11.21 -4.74
CA GLY A 67 0.42 -10.29 -5.83
C GLY A 67 -0.12 -10.74 -7.18
N ILE A 68 -0.05 -12.04 -7.46
CA ILE A 68 -0.61 -12.63 -8.68
C ILE A 68 -2.14 -12.59 -8.67
N GLY A 69 -2.77 -12.86 -7.52
CA GLY A 69 -4.23 -12.84 -7.33
C GLY A 69 -4.88 -11.45 -7.37
N GLN A 70 -4.13 -10.37 -7.58
CA GLN A 70 -4.71 -9.02 -7.67
C GLN A 70 -5.75 -8.88 -8.79
N ILE A 71 -5.67 -9.69 -9.83
CA ILE A 71 -6.64 -9.70 -10.94
C ILE A 71 -8.05 -10.01 -10.44
N GLU A 72 -8.19 -11.00 -9.55
CA GLU A 72 -9.49 -11.37 -8.98
C GLU A 72 -10.07 -10.22 -8.14
N ARG A 73 -9.22 -9.50 -7.42
CA ARG A 73 -9.62 -8.32 -6.65
C ARG A 73 -10.08 -7.18 -7.55
N VAL A 74 -9.41 -6.95 -8.67
CA VAL A 74 -9.76 -5.85 -9.60
C VAL A 74 -11.11 -6.09 -10.24
N TYR A 75 -11.42 -7.34 -10.61
CA TYR A 75 -12.65 -7.71 -11.30
C TYR A 75 -13.67 -8.43 -10.42
N HIS A 76 -13.51 -8.38 -9.10
CA HIS A 76 -14.45 -8.99 -8.19
C HIS A 76 -15.84 -8.36 -8.35
N PRO A 77 -16.93 -9.17 -8.47
CA PRO A 77 -18.28 -8.65 -8.71
C PRO A 77 -18.77 -7.71 -7.57
N ASP A 78 -18.35 -7.98 -6.35
CA ASP A 78 -18.73 -7.17 -5.17
C ASP A 78 -17.79 -5.97 -4.95
N ARG A 79 -16.86 -5.70 -5.87
CA ARG A 79 -16.00 -4.55 -5.75
C ARG A 79 -16.80 -3.25 -5.81
N LEU A 80 -16.61 -2.37 -4.82
CA LEU A 80 -17.19 -1.03 -4.83
C LEU A 80 -16.65 -0.23 -6.03
N GLN A 81 -17.55 0.22 -6.88
CA GLN A 81 -17.24 1.00 -8.08
C GLN A 81 -17.74 2.45 -7.98
N TYR A 82 -18.61 2.73 -7.03
CA TYR A 82 -19.28 4.00 -6.84
C TYR A 82 -19.33 4.35 -5.36
N PRO A 83 -19.51 5.64 -5.00
CA PRO A 83 -19.80 6.03 -3.64
C PRO A 83 -21.10 5.37 -3.16
N MET A 84 -21.07 4.95 -1.90
CA MET A 84 -22.22 4.30 -1.27
C MET A 84 -22.57 5.05 0.02
N ARG A 85 -23.84 5.42 0.17
CA ARG A 85 -24.35 6.00 1.40
C ARG A 85 -25.14 4.96 2.20
N ARG A 86 -24.89 4.91 3.47
CA ARG A 86 -25.62 4.00 4.36
C ARG A 86 -27.06 4.48 4.55
N THR A 87 -28.04 3.57 4.33
CA THR A 87 -29.47 3.85 4.49
C THR A 87 -30.08 3.22 5.73
N GLY A 88 -29.44 2.16 6.26
CA GLY A 88 -29.92 1.44 7.44
C GLY A 88 -29.21 1.80 8.74
N PRO A 89 -29.60 1.18 9.86
CA PRO A 89 -28.89 1.30 11.13
C PRO A 89 -27.42 0.94 11.01
N ARG A 90 -26.59 1.42 11.95
CA ARG A 90 -25.17 1.10 11.98
C ARG A 90 -24.98 -0.41 12.13
N GLY A 91 -24.20 -1.02 11.25
CA GLY A 91 -23.95 -2.47 11.21
C GLY A 91 -24.96 -3.27 10.36
N SER A 92 -26.01 -2.66 9.80
CA SER A 92 -27.00 -3.38 8.98
C SER A 92 -26.48 -3.81 7.60
N GLY A 93 -25.39 -3.24 7.12
CA GLY A 93 -24.89 -3.49 5.77
C GLY A 93 -25.77 -2.92 4.64
N GLN A 94 -26.73 -2.06 4.97
CA GLN A 94 -27.65 -1.48 3.98
C GLN A 94 -27.06 -0.16 3.43
N TYR A 95 -26.86 -0.13 2.13
CA TYR A 95 -26.27 1.01 1.42
C TYR A 95 -27.02 1.25 0.11
N GLU A 96 -27.02 2.50 -0.33
CA GLU A 96 -27.47 2.90 -1.66
C GLU A 96 -26.32 3.60 -2.42
N ARG A 97 -26.35 3.49 -3.73
CA ARG A 97 -25.41 4.21 -4.60
C ARG A 97 -25.81 5.69 -4.66
N VAL A 98 -24.80 6.56 -4.53
CA VAL A 98 -24.96 8.00 -4.74
C VAL A 98 -23.97 8.51 -5.80
N ALA A 99 -24.23 9.70 -6.35
CA ALA A 99 -23.30 10.36 -7.25
C ALA A 99 -22.07 10.88 -6.48
N TRP A 100 -20.96 11.07 -7.20
CA TRP A 100 -19.73 11.61 -6.60
C TRP A 100 -19.94 13.00 -6.01
N ASP A 101 -20.64 13.88 -6.73
CA ASP A 101 -20.89 15.23 -6.25
C ASP A 101 -21.72 15.23 -4.96
N GLU A 102 -22.77 14.41 -4.90
CA GLU A 102 -23.58 14.24 -3.70
C GLU A 102 -22.76 13.70 -2.51
N ALA A 103 -21.90 12.71 -2.75
CA ALA A 103 -21.03 12.16 -1.71
C ALA A 103 -20.02 13.20 -1.19
N LEU A 104 -19.42 13.98 -2.10
CA LEU A 104 -18.46 15.02 -1.74
C LEU A 104 -19.11 16.16 -0.98
N ASP A 105 -20.30 16.60 -1.39
CA ASP A 105 -21.07 17.66 -0.70
C ASP A 105 -21.47 17.22 0.72
N GLU A 106 -21.89 15.96 0.87
CA GLU A 106 -22.22 15.42 2.18
C GLU A 106 -20.99 15.35 3.10
N VAL A 107 -19.85 14.87 2.60
CA VAL A 107 -18.60 14.83 3.37
C VAL A 107 -18.17 16.25 3.75
N ALA A 108 -18.18 17.20 2.82
CA ALA A 108 -17.79 18.57 3.06
C ALA A 108 -18.69 19.25 4.10
N SER A 109 -20.00 19.08 3.97
CA SER A 109 -20.97 19.66 4.92
C SER A 109 -20.79 19.11 6.34
N GLN A 110 -20.54 17.80 6.48
CA GLN A 110 -20.31 17.19 7.78
C GLN A 110 -18.98 17.65 8.41
N LEU A 111 -17.92 17.76 7.63
CA LEU A 111 -16.64 18.28 8.12
C LEU A 111 -16.78 19.75 8.59
N LEU A 112 -17.46 20.60 7.82
CA LEU A 112 -17.74 21.97 8.20
C LEU A 112 -18.56 22.04 9.50
N ARG A 113 -19.63 21.25 9.59
CA ARG A 113 -20.48 21.17 10.79
C ARG A 113 -19.68 20.75 12.03
N VAL A 114 -18.80 19.74 11.90
CA VAL A 114 -17.97 19.28 13.03
C VAL A 114 -16.99 20.37 13.45
N ARG A 115 -16.32 21.00 12.48
CA ARG A 115 -15.38 22.09 12.73
C ARG A 115 -16.04 23.28 13.44
N GLU A 116 -17.21 23.70 12.97
CA GLU A 116 -17.95 24.85 13.53
C GLU A 116 -18.47 24.57 14.94
N LYS A 117 -18.96 23.36 15.17
CA LYS A 117 -19.58 23.01 16.45
C LYS A 117 -18.58 22.56 17.52
N TYR A 118 -17.52 21.87 17.14
CA TYR A 118 -16.62 21.18 18.08
C TYR A 118 -15.12 21.53 17.87
N GLY A 119 -14.80 22.26 16.82
CA GLY A 119 -13.42 22.55 16.43
C GLY A 119 -12.72 21.40 15.68
N ASN A 120 -11.57 21.71 15.10
CA ASN A 120 -10.80 20.76 14.29
C ASN A 120 -10.28 19.56 15.10
N ALA A 121 -10.05 19.71 16.40
CA ALA A 121 -9.61 18.61 17.27
C ALA A 121 -10.66 17.47 17.39
N ALA A 122 -11.91 17.73 17.04
CA ALA A 122 -12.95 16.69 17.00
C ALA A 122 -12.91 15.82 15.72
N ILE A 123 -12.06 16.18 14.76
CA ILE A 123 -11.84 15.39 13.54
C ILE A 123 -10.64 14.49 13.78
N LEU A 124 -10.84 13.19 13.76
CA LEU A 124 -9.77 12.21 13.93
C LEU A 124 -9.27 11.68 12.57
N ASP A 125 -7.99 11.85 12.26
CA ASP A 125 -7.35 11.16 11.15
C ASP A 125 -7.09 9.68 11.50
N GLY A 126 -7.97 8.80 11.02
CA GLY A 126 -7.84 7.35 11.14
C GLY A 126 -7.09 6.70 9.97
N SER A 127 -6.57 7.49 9.03
CA SER A 127 -5.81 6.95 7.90
C SER A 127 -4.47 6.38 8.34
N ARG A 128 -4.22 5.16 7.99
CA ARG A 128 -2.93 4.48 8.31
C ARG A 128 -2.54 3.60 7.14
N SER A 129 -1.35 3.08 7.21
CA SER A 129 -0.60 2.32 6.23
C SER A 129 -1.40 1.68 5.08
N GLY A 130 -0.77 1.09 4.19
CA GLY A 130 -1.32 0.51 3.00
C GLY A 130 -0.42 0.81 1.82
N ASN A 131 -0.99 1.00 0.67
CA ASN A 131 -0.26 1.38 -0.53
C ASN A 131 0.64 2.60 -0.30
N THR A 132 1.90 2.45 -0.64
CA THR A 132 2.90 3.53 -0.58
C THR A 132 3.02 4.29 -1.90
N ALA A 133 1.90 4.51 -2.59
CA ALA A 133 1.86 5.34 -3.79
C ALA A 133 1.99 6.83 -3.45
N MET A 134 2.31 7.65 -4.43
CA MET A 134 2.44 9.10 -4.27
C MET A 134 1.16 9.75 -3.74
N LEU A 135 -0.01 9.27 -4.17
CA LEU A 135 -1.34 9.67 -3.69
C LEU A 135 -1.86 8.72 -2.61
N HIS A 136 -0.99 8.29 -1.73
CA HIS A 136 -1.37 7.44 -0.61
C HIS A 136 -2.41 8.13 0.28
N SER A 137 -3.43 7.39 0.72
CA SER A 137 -4.53 7.93 1.54
C SER A 137 -4.02 8.70 2.76
N ARG A 138 -3.03 8.18 3.46
CA ARG A 138 -2.39 8.85 4.60
C ARG A 138 -1.80 10.20 4.22
N SER A 139 -1.08 10.29 3.12
CA SER A 139 -0.43 11.54 2.70
C SER A 139 -1.44 12.54 2.14
N ALA A 140 -2.35 12.08 1.29
CA ALA A 140 -3.36 12.93 0.66
C ALA A 140 -4.39 13.44 1.68
N LEU A 141 -4.94 12.55 2.53
CA LEU A 141 -5.90 12.94 3.56
C LEU A 141 -5.24 13.85 4.60
N LYS A 142 -4.03 13.53 5.05
CA LYS A 142 -3.31 14.32 6.03
C LYS A 142 -3.04 15.73 5.51
N ARG A 143 -2.62 15.87 4.25
CA ARG A 143 -2.45 17.17 3.60
C ARG A 143 -3.77 17.94 3.59
N PHE A 144 -4.86 17.32 3.17
CA PHE A 144 -6.18 17.95 3.15
C PHE A 144 -6.58 18.43 4.54
N LEU A 145 -6.51 17.58 5.58
CA LEU A 145 -6.91 17.94 6.94
C LEU A 145 -6.04 19.06 7.53
N HIS A 146 -4.74 19.06 7.25
CA HIS A 146 -3.87 20.19 7.66
C HIS A 146 -4.27 21.50 7.00
N MET A 147 -4.59 21.48 5.70
CA MET A 147 -5.08 22.68 5.00
C MET A 147 -6.48 23.10 5.47
N PHE A 148 -7.28 22.16 5.95
CA PHE A 148 -8.61 22.40 6.51
C PHE A 148 -8.57 23.02 7.91
N GLY A 149 -7.40 23.09 8.55
CA GLY A 149 -7.19 23.69 9.86
C GLY A 149 -6.70 22.74 10.94
N GLY A 150 -6.29 21.53 10.55
CA GLY A 150 -5.77 20.50 11.43
C GLY A 150 -6.79 19.45 11.84
N CYS A 151 -6.33 18.47 12.61
CA CYS A 151 -7.13 17.34 13.11
C CYS A 151 -6.41 16.68 14.30
N SER A 152 -7.12 15.84 15.02
CA SER A 152 -6.46 14.87 15.93
C SER A 152 -5.86 13.73 15.13
N ASP A 153 -4.68 13.31 15.49
CA ASP A 153 -3.96 12.21 14.84
C ASP A 153 -3.72 11.09 15.85
N LEU A 154 -3.61 9.88 15.35
CA LEU A 154 -3.17 8.75 16.15
C LEU A 154 -1.64 8.82 16.30
N TRP A 155 -1.15 8.65 17.52
CA TRP A 155 0.27 8.54 17.75
C TRP A 155 0.79 7.22 17.17
N SER A 156 1.76 7.33 16.26
CA SER A 156 2.49 6.24 15.63
C SER A 156 1.63 5.13 14.96
N SER A 157 2.09 3.90 14.94
CA SER A 157 1.47 2.78 14.22
C SER A 157 0.83 1.79 15.19
N MET A 158 -0.44 1.44 14.95
CA MET A 158 -1.10 0.41 15.75
C MET A 158 -0.50 -1.00 15.54
N SER A 159 0.17 -1.22 14.41
CA SER A 159 0.66 -2.55 14.05
C SER A 159 1.95 -2.94 14.78
N ASN A 160 2.85 -2.00 15.02
CA ASN A 160 4.20 -2.31 15.52
C ASN A 160 4.77 -1.24 16.47
N GLU A 161 3.92 -0.46 17.11
CA GLU A 161 4.39 0.57 18.04
C GLU A 161 5.09 -0.01 19.26
N ALA A 162 4.62 -1.13 19.76
CA ALA A 162 5.28 -1.83 20.87
C ALA A 162 6.70 -2.25 20.51
N GLU A 163 6.91 -2.70 19.27
CA GLU A 163 8.23 -3.03 18.74
C GLU A 163 9.10 -1.77 18.64
N ILE A 164 8.60 -0.71 18.04
CA ILE A 164 9.31 0.56 17.90
C ILE A 164 9.72 1.11 19.27
N PHE A 165 8.79 1.13 20.22
CA PHE A 165 9.04 1.59 21.58
C PHE A 165 10.11 0.74 22.29
N SER A 166 9.97 -0.59 22.21
CA SER A 166 10.90 -1.52 22.86
C SER A 166 12.30 -1.41 22.28
N VAL A 167 12.43 -1.42 20.96
CA VAL A 167 13.70 -1.30 20.27
C VAL A 167 14.38 0.04 20.58
N LYS A 168 13.62 1.12 20.57
CA LYS A 168 14.13 2.45 20.92
C LYS A 168 14.60 2.52 22.38
N THR A 169 13.84 1.90 23.30
CA THR A 169 14.18 1.90 24.71
C THR A 169 15.41 1.05 25.02
N VAL A 170 15.51 -0.14 24.40
CA VAL A 170 16.61 -1.08 24.64
C VAL A 170 17.90 -0.66 23.92
N PHE A 171 17.79 -0.24 22.68
CA PHE A 171 18.97 0.07 21.85
C PHE A 171 19.25 1.57 21.69
N GLY A 172 18.41 2.44 22.23
CA GLY A 172 18.56 3.88 22.13
C GLY A 172 18.33 4.46 20.72
N LYS A 173 17.91 3.63 19.77
CA LYS A 173 17.71 4.00 18.37
C LYS A 173 16.39 3.46 17.84
N ASP A 174 15.80 4.21 16.92
CA ASP A 174 14.69 3.69 16.09
C ASP A 174 15.28 2.74 15.04
N ALA A 175 15.58 1.51 15.47
CA ALA A 175 16.21 0.51 14.64
C ALA A 175 15.21 -0.22 13.71
N VAL A 176 13.92 -0.01 13.89
CA VAL A 176 12.89 -0.66 13.05
C VAL A 176 12.81 0.00 11.68
N TYR A 177 12.84 1.35 11.64
CA TYR A 177 12.68 2.09 10.39
C TYR A 177 13.89 2.92 9.98
N LYS A 178 14.80 3.21 10.89
CA LYS A 178 15.90 4.15 10.66
C LYS A 178 17.28 3.54 10.87
N ALA A 179 17.37 2.34 11.41
CA ALA A 179 18.65 1.65 11.40
C ALA A 179 18.98 1.27 9.95
N ALA A 180 20.25 1.34 9.61
CA ALA A 180 20.75 0.75 8.38
C ALA A 180 20.44 -0.76 8.43
N GLY A 181 19.27 -1.12 7.90
CA GLY A 181 18.89 -2.52 7.74
C GLY A 181 19.89 -3.21 6.86
N ARG A 182 20.05 -4.48 7.08
CA ARG A 182 20.81 -5.32 6.17
C ARG A 182 19.90 -5.74 5.03
N GLU A 183 20.48 -5.80 3.85
CA GLU A 183 19.77 -6.39 2.71
C GLU A 183 19.55 -7.89 2.97
N PRO A 184 18.42 -8.48 2.53
CA PRO A 184 18.16 -9.90 2.68
C PRO A 184 19.28 -10.80 2.14
N THR A 185 20.01 -10.32 1.15
CA THR A 185 21.19 -11.00 0.57
C THR A 185 22.35 -11.15 1.57
N ASP A 186 22.41 -10.33 2.61
CA ASP A 186 23.41 -10.43 3.66
C ASP A 186 23.14 -11.57 4.65
N TYR A 187 21.95 -12.16 4.64
CA TYR A 187 21.61 -13.28 5.52
C TYR A 187 22.50 -14.51 5.32
N VAL A 188 23.05 -14.69 4.13
CA VAL A 188 24.01 -15.77 3.83
C VAL A 188 25.29 -15.68 4.65
N ASN A 189 25.62 -14.51 5.17
CA ASN A 189 26.78 -14.28 6.02
C ASN A 189 26.50 -14.57 7.51
N SER A 190 25.26 -14.87 7.87
CA SER A 190 24.87 -15.18 9.25
C SER A 190 25.14 -16.64 9.57
N LYS A 191 25.76 -16.90 10.73
CA LYS A 191 25.96 -18.27 11.23
C LYS A 191 24.71 -18.87 11.86
N LEU A 192 23.79 -18.04 12.29
CA LEU A 192 22.51 -18.40 12.88
C LEU A 192 21.46 -17.34 12.54
N ILE A 193 20.30 -17.79 12.08
CA ILE A 193 19.14 -16.93 11.83
C ILE A 193 17.99 -17.42 12.72
N LEU A 194 17.51 -16.53 13.60
CA LEU A 194 16.34 -16.80 14.45
C LEU A 194 15.11 -16.17 13.80
N MET A 195 14.20 -17.00 13.32
CA MET A 195 12.92 -16.57 12.76
C MET A 195 11.83 -16.59 13.85
N TRP A 196 11.55 -15.44 14.44
CA TRP A 196 10.61 -15.30 15.55
C TRP A 196 9.26 -14.82 15.03
N GLY A 197 8.31 -15.72 14.82
CA GLY A 197 7.00 -15.41 14.25
C GLY A 197 7.08 -14.76 12.86
N TRP A 198 8.14 -15.02 12.15
CA TRP A 198 8.39 -14.47 10.83
C TRP A 198 8.28 -15.55 9.76
N SER A 199 7.42 -15.30 8.77
CA SER A 199 7.26 -16.17 7.60
C SER A 199 7.69 -15.42 6.34
N PRO A 200 8.92 -15.61 5.87
CA PRO A 200 9.43 -14.90 4.69
C PRO A 200 8.81 -15.37 3.37
N MET A 201 8.00 -16.42 3.42
CA MET A 201 7.33 -17.00 2.25
C MET A 201 5.90 -16.46 2.05
N ASP A 202 5.36 -15.70 2.99
CA ASP A 202 4.00 -15.14 2.94
C ASP A 202 3.95 -13.78 2.26
#